data_36ba50f99ba694b364e61d9976904b6b
#
_entry.id   36ba50f99ba694b364e61d9976904b6b
#
_cell.length_a   1.000
_cell.length_b   1.000
_cell.length_c   1.000
_cell.angle_alpha   90.00
_cell.angle_beta   90.00
_cell.angle_gamma   90.00
#
_symmetry.space_group_name_H-M   'P 1'
#
loop_
_entity.id
_entity.type
_entity.pdbx_description
1 polymer ?
#
loop_
_entity_poly.entity_id
_entity_poly.type
_entity_poly.pdbx_seq_one_letter_code
_entity_poly.pdbx_strand_id
1 'polypeptide(L)'
;VAVDINEIRGIAEMFGPDYADDVILQFVGRIRKTFPDDRVFRMGYDSFIIICENIEQLKFNVYASRLRENLLYGEFTACCGYVWTDCNIDVRRMEDHAANLLYSEKQRWYEQQDCHSVKWNTLKKDMVKKELEEGLFYVLYQPKMLYPSGKICGAEALVRYSGNDDLADVID
;
A
#
# COMPACT_ATOMS: atom_id res chain seq x y z
N VAL A 1 1.90 -11.79 9.03
CA VAL A 1 0.75 -11.09 8.42
C VAL A 1 1.23 -9.80 7.83
N ALA A 2 0.90 -9.51 6.59
CA ALA A 2 1.09 -8.21 5.97
C ALA A 2 -0.24 -7.45 5.97
N VAL A 3 -0.23 -6.16 6.29
CA VAL A 3 -1.41 -5.28 6.34
C VAL A 3 -1.10 -4.00 5.60
N ASP A 4 -2.08 -3.46 4.89
CA ASP A 4 -1.95 -2.21 4.16
C ASP A 4 -3.27 -1.44 4.23
N ILE A 5 -3.21 -0.17 4.64
CA ILE A 5 -4.38 0.69 4.78
C ILE A 5 -4.77 1.21 3.41
N ASN A 6 -6.07 1.09 3.07
CA ASN A 6 -6.55 1.52 1.77
C ASN A 6 -6.66 3.04 1.69
N GLU A 7 -6.19 3.61 0.58
CA GLU A 7 -6.39 5.02 0.21
C GLU A 7 -5.90 6.06 1.24
N ILE A 8 -4.92 5.73 2.10
CA ILE A 8 -4.46 6.63 3.16
C ILE A 8 -3.87 7.93 2.62
N ARG A 9 -3.26 7.89 1.41
CA ARG A 9 -2.75 9.09 0.75
C ARG A 9 -3.90 10.03 0.35
N GLY A 10 -4.96 9.50 -0.24
CA GLY A 10 -6.16 10.28 -0.56
C GLY A 10 -6.83 10.86 0.68
N ILE A 11 -6.77 10.16 1.82
CA ILE A 11 -7.23 10.67 3.12
C ILE A 11 -6.36 11.86 3.55
N ALA A 12 -5.03 11.75 3.44
CA ALA A 12 -4.10 12.82 3.78
C ALA A 12 -4.29 14.06 2.88
N GLU A 13 -4.50 13.85 1.58
CA GLU A 13 -4.78 14.92 0.63
C GLU A 13 -6.10 15.66 0.93
N MET A 14 -7.13 14.92 1.34
CA MET A 14 -8.47 15.47 1.56
C MET A 14 -8.64 16.09 2.95
N PHE A 15 -8.09 15.49 3.99
CA PHE A 15 -8.31 15.86 5.39
C PHE A 15 -7.06 16.35 6.11
N GLY A 16 -5.91 16.31 5.44
CA GLY A 16 -4.62 16.70 5.97
C GLY A 16 -3.84 15.53 6.62
N PRO A 17 -2.51 15.69 6.75
CA PRO A 17 -1.63 14.63 7.25
C PRO A 17 -1.92 14.22 8.69
N ASP A 18 -2.27 15.16 9.57
CA ASP A 18 -2.59 14.88 10.97
C ASP A 18 -3.80 13.94 11.09
N TYR A 19 -4.81 14.14 10.26
CA TYR A 19 -5.99 13.26 10.21
C TYR A 19 -5.64 11.86 9.70
N ALA A 20 -4.78 11.76 8.68
CA ALA A 20 -4.29 10.47 8.20
C ALA A 20 -3.49 9.72 9.26
N ASP A 21 -2.68 10.41 10.06
CA ASP A 21 -1.96 9.83 11.18
C ASP A 21 -2.90 9.29 12.26
N ASP A 22 -3.99 9.99 12.58
CA ASP A 22 -5.04 9.50 13.49
C ASP A 22 -5.71 8.23 12.95
N VAL A 23 -5.98 8.15 11.64
CA VAL A 23 -6.49 6.93 10.99
C VAL A 23 -5.49 5.79 11.13
N ILE A 24 -4.21 6.03 10.86
CA ILE A 24 -3.15 5.03 11.03
C ILE A 24 -3.11 4.51 12.47
N LEU A 25 -3.18 5.39 13.47
CA LEU A 25 -3.20 5.01 14.88
C LEU A 25 -4.42 4.15 15.25
N GLN A 26 -5.59 4.42 14.66
CA GLN A 26 -6.76 3.56 14.83
C GLN A 26 -6.52 2.14 14.30
N PHE A 27 -5.88 2.00 13.12
CA PHE A 27 -5.52 0.69 12.57
C PHE A 27 -4.49 -0.03 13.45
N VAL A 28 -3.47 0.66 13.95
CA VAL A 28 -2.53 0.08 14.94
C VAL A 28 -3.28 -0.44 16.16
N GLY A 29 -4.28 0.31 16.66
CA GLY A 29 -5.14 -0.13 17.76
C GLY A 29 -5.94 -1.40 17.43
N ARG A 30 -6.47 -1.54 16.21
CA ARG A 30 -7.19 -2.75 15.76
C ARG A 30 -6.24 -3.96 15.67
N ILE A 31 -5.03 -3.76 15.11
CA ILE A 31 -3.99 -4.78 15.04
C ILE A 31 -3.61 -5.25 16.45
N ARG A 32 -3.31 -4.33 17.36
CA ARG A 32 -2.92 -4.63 18.75
C ARG A 32 -4.00 -5.32 19.57
N LYS A 33 -5.27 -5.06 19.30
CA LYS A 33 -6.37 -5.80 19.92
C LYS A 33 -6.41 -7.27 19.51
N THR A 34 -6.01 -7.58 18.28
CA THR A 34 -6.02 -8.93 17.75
C THR A 34 -4.72 -9.68 18.06
N PHE A 35 -3.60 -8.98 18.01
CA PHE A 35 -2.24 -9.47 18.22
C PHE A 35 -1.53 -8.65 19.31
N PRO A 36 -1.90 -8.79 20.60
CA PRO A 36 -1.41 -7.93 21.67
C PRO A 36 0.07 -8.14 22.00
N ASP A 37 0.54 -9.39 21.93
CA ASP A 37 1.90 -9.79 22.32
C ASP A 37 2.84 -9.96 21.12
N ASP A 38 2.32 -9.84 19.91
CA ASP A 38 3.09 -10.07 18.69
C ASP A 38 3.86 -8.82 18.25
N ARG A 39 4.92 -9.05 17.47
CA ARG A 39 5.76 -7.97 16.95
C ARG A 39 5.10 -7.32 15.75
N VAL A 40 4.82 -6.03 15.86
CA VAL A 40 4.22 -5.22 14.79
C VAL A 40 5.24 -4.21 14.32
N PHE A 41 5.56 -4.25 13.03
CA PHE A 41 6.51 -3.36 12.35
C PHE A 41 5.76 -2.51 11.33
N ARG A 42 6.02 -1.20 11.32
CA ARG A 42 5.59 -0.31 10.25
C ARG A 42 6.64 -0.32 9.16
N MET A 43 6.29 -0.75 7.95
CA MET A 43 7.22 -0.92 6.82
C MET A 43 7.22 0.28 5.88
N GLY A 44 6.13 1.04 5.88
CA GLY A 44 5.95 2.19 5.02
C GLY A 44 4.96 3.19 5.63
N TYR A 45 4.42 4.07 4.80
CA TYR A 45 3.46 5.07 5.26
C TYR A 45 2.15 4.40 5.74
N ASP A 46 1.70 3.39 5.03
CA ASP A 46 0.41 2.71 5.16
C ASP A 46 0.53 1.20 5.45
N SER A 47 1.74 0.64 5.45
CA SER A 47 1.96 -0.80 5.46
C SER A 47 2.60 -1.29 6.76
N PHE A 48 2.16 -2.46 7.22
CA PHE A 48 2.60 -3.10 8.45
C PHE A 48 2.88 -4.58 8.24
N ILE A 49 3.85 -5.10 9.01
CA ILE A 49 4.09 -6.54 9.14
C ILE A 49 3.90 -6.94 10.60
N ILE A 50 3.20 -8.06 10.81
CA ILE A 50 3.00 -8.68 12.12
C ILE A 50 3.68 -10.04 12.09
N ILE A 51 4.62 -10.26 13.00
CA ILE A 51 5.34 -11.52 13.17
C ILE A 51 4.82 -12.20 14.43
N CYS A 52 4.22 -13.38 14.25
CA CYS A 52 3.71 -14.23 15.31
C CYS A 52 4.65 -15.42 15.49
N GLU A 53 5.16 -15.64 16.69
CA GLU A 53 6.05 -16.74 17.01
C GLU A 53 5.33 -17.71 17.97
N ASN A 54 5.63 -19.01 17.88
CA ASN A 54 5.12 -20.04 18.78
C ASN A 54 3.57 -20.08 18.88
N ILE A 55 2.89 -19.87 17.78
CA ILE A 55 1.43 -19.92 17.69
C ILE A 55 0.98 -21.15 16.87
N GLU A 56 0.04 -21.90 17.38
CA GLU A 56 -0.57 -23.01 16.64
C GLU A 56 -1.36 -22.51 15.43
N GLN A 57 -1.33 -23.27 14.32
CA GLN A 57 -1.97 -22.91 13.06
C GLN A 57 -3.44 -22.54 13.23
N LEU A 58 -4.20 -23.32 14.00
CA LEU A 58 -5.62 -23.06 14.20
C LEU A 58 -5.85 -21.72 14.91
N LYS A 59 -5.08 -21.44 15.95
CA LYS A 59 -5.15 -20.18 16.69
C LYS A 59 -4.75 -19.00 15.81
N PHE A 60 -3.67 -19.16 15.04
CA PHE A 60 -3.22 -18.14 14.07
C PHE A 60 -4.31 -17.82 13.05
N ASN A 61 -4.93 -18.83 12.44
CA ASN A 61 -5.98 -18.65 11.45
C ASN A 61 -7.21 -17.92 12.04
N VAL A 62 -7.58 -18.22 13.28
CA VAL A 62 -8.66 -17.51 13.96
C VAL A 62 -8.32 -16.04 14.17
N TYR A 63 -7.09 -15.73 14.59
CA TYR A 63 -6.65 -14.36 14.80
C TYR A 63 -6.56 -13.60 13.48
N ALA A 64 -5.99 -14.21 12.45
CA ALA A 64 -5.86 -13.60 11.12
C ALA A 64 -7.24 -13.32 10.49
N SER A 65 -8.18 -14.26 10.61
CA SER A 65 -9.57 -14.06 10.12
C SER A 65 -10.27 -12.94 10.88
N ARG A 66 -10.13 -12.89 12.21
CA ARG A 66 -10.69 -11.81 13.03
C ARG A 66 -10.07 -10.46 12.68
N LEU A 67 -8.75 -10.40 12.45
CA LEU A 67 -8.11 -9.18 12.01
C LEU A 67 -8.69 -8.72 10.68
N ARG A 68 -8.74 -9.61 9.68
CA ARG A 68 -9.30 -9.33 8.35
C ARG A 68 -10.71 -8.75 8.44
N GLU A 69 -11.58 -9.36 9.21
CA GLU A 69 -12.92 -8.83 9.44
C GLU A 69 -12.88 -7.43 10.03
N ASN A 70 -12.10 -7.21 11.10
CA ASN A 70 -11.97 -5.91 11.76
C ASN A 70 -11.37 -4.81 10.86
N LEU A 71 -10.55 -5.17 9.87
CA LEU A 71 -9.92 -4.23 8.94
C LEU A 71 -10.86 -3.82 7.80
N LEU A 72 -11.87 -4.64 7.48
CA LEU A 72 -12.83 -4.38 6.39
C LEU A 72 -14.04 -3.54 6.83
N TYR A 73 -14.25 -3.36 8.15
CA TYR A 73 -15.37 -2.60 8.66
C TYR A 73 -14.99 -1.19 9.10
N GLY A 74 -15.88 -0.24 8.81
CA GLY A 74 -15.75 1.15 9.22
C GLY A 74 -15.63 2.10 8.04
N GLU A 75 -15.42 3.36 8.34
CA GLU A 75 -15.25 4.43 7.35
C GLU A 75 -13.97 4.24 6.54
N PHE A 76 -12.91 3.81 7.20
CA PHE A 76 -11.63 3.49 6.58
C PHE A 76 -11.36 1.99 6.71
N THR A 77 -10.80 1.41 5.66
CA THR A 77 -10.55 -0.02 5.56
C THR A 77 -9.07 -0.30 5.30
N ALA A 78 -8.67 -1.55 5.57
CA ALA A 78 -7.34 -2.06 5.23
C ALA A 78 -7.46 -3.49 4.72
N CYS A 79 -6.53 -3.90 3.88
CA CYS A 79 -6.40 -5.26 3.41
C CYS A 79 -5.30 -6.00 4.16
N CYS A 80 -5.36 -7.33 4.21
CA CYS A 80 -4.29 -8.13 4.79
C CYS A 80 -4.07 -9.44 4.05
N GLY A 81 -2.79 -9.84 4.00
CA GLY A 81 -2.37 -11.19 3.57
C GLY A 81 -1.66 -11.89 4.72
N TYR A 82 -1.88 -13.19 4.91
CA TYR A 82 -1.27 -13.93 6.00
C TYR A 82 -0.85 -15.32 5.59
N VAL A 83 0.27 -15.77 6.17
CA VAL A 83 0.88 -17.07 5.94
C VAL A 83 1.31 -17.65 7.28
N TRP A 84 1.13 -18.95 7.45
CA TRP A 84 1.61 -19.71 8.58
C TRP A 84 2.47 -20.88 8.12
N THR A 85 3.51 -21.21 8.85
CA THR A 85 4.34 -22.41 8.63
C THR A 85 4.91 -22.90 9.96
N ASP A 86 5.10 -24.19 10.07
CA ASP A 86 5.76 -24.88 11.19
C ASP A 86 7.12 -25.48 10.80
N CYS A 87 7.49 -25.40 9.53
CA CYS A 87 8.73 -26.00 9.03
C CYS A 87 9.38 -25.10 7.96
N ASN A 88 10.69 -25.28 7.80
CA ASN A 88 11.50 -24.59 6.77
C ASN A 88 11.26 -23.08 6.72
N ILE A 89 11.36 -22.41 7.86
CA ILE A 89 11.09 -20.99 7.99
C ILE A 89 12.09 -20.18 7.14
N ASP A 90 11.62 -19.73 5.97
CA ASP A 90 12.29 -18.72 5.17
C ASP A 90 11.47 -17.43 5.26
N VAL A 91 11.93 -16.49 6.06
CA VAL A 91 11.20 -15.24 6.36
C VAL A 91 10.92 -14.45 5.08
N ARG A 92 11.86 -14.40 4.12
CA ARG A 92 11.68 -13.68 2.87
C ARG A 92 10.56 -14.30 2.03
N ARG A 93 10.56 -15.63 1.89
CA ARG A 93 9.48 -16.32 1.17
C ARG A 93 8.12 -16.17 1.84
N MET A 94 8.08 -16.14 3.16
CA MET A 94 6.84 -15.91 3.90
C MET A 94 6.35 -14.47 3.71
N GLU A 95 7.26 -13.49 3.73
CA GLU A 95 6.95 -12.09 3.45
C GLU A 95 6.40 -11.93 2.03
N ASP A 96 7.12 -12.44 1.02
CA ASP A 96 6.69 -12.41 -0.39
C ASP A 96 5.32 -13.08 -0.57
N HIS A 97 5.08 -14.20 0.09
CA HIS A 97 3.79 -14.89 -0.01
C HIS A 97 2.67 -14.10 0.66
N ALA A 98 2.90 -13.54 1.84
CA ALA A 98 1.93 -12.68 2.53
C ALA A 98 1.64 -11.42 1.72
N ALA A 99 2.66 -10.80 1.10
CA ALA A 99 2.52 -9.65 0.23
C ALA A 99 1.70 -9.97 -1.04
N ASN A 100 1.92 -11.13 -1.66
CA ASN A 100 1.14 -11.57 -2.82
C ASN A 100 -0.35 -11.80 -2.46
N LEU A 101 -0.62 -12.37 -1.28
CA LEU A 101 -1.99 -12.54 -0.80
C LEU A 101 -2.65 -11.20 -0.49
N LEU A 102 -1.92 -10.27 0.13
CA LEU A 102 -2.35 -8.90 0.36
C LEU A 102 -2.67 -8.19 -0.95
N TYR A 103 -1.79 -8.29 -1.95
CA TYR A 103 -2.02 -7.72 -3.27
C TYR A 103 -3.30 -8.24 -3.92
N SER A 104 -3.53 -9.57 -3.86
CA SER A 104 -4.75 -10.20 -4.38
C SER A 104 -6.01 -9.71 -3.64
N GLU A 105 -5.91 -9.49 -2.33
CA GLU A 105 -7.00 -8.93 -1.52
C GLU A 105 -7.29 -7.48 -1.90
N LYS A 106 -6.26 -6.67 -2.10
CA LYS A 106 -6.40 -5.29 -2.58
C LYS A 106 -7.06 -5.21 -3.94
N GLN A 107 -6.68 -6.07 -4.88
CA GLN A 107 -7.32 -6.13 -6.20
C GLN A 107 -8.84 -6.40 -6.07
N ARG A 108 -9.22 -7.38 -5.25
CA ARG A 108 -10.65 -7.67 -4.99
C ARG A 108 -11.36 -6.49 -4.32
N TRP A 109 -10.70 -5.83 -3.40
CA TRP A 109 -11.26 -4.66 -2.73
C TRP A 109 -11.53 -3.53 -3.74
N TYR A 110 -10.58 -3.23 -4.62
CA TYR A 110 -10.77 -2.23 -5.69
C TYR A 110 -11.88 -2.63 -6.67
N GLU A 111 -11.96 -3.89 -7.07
CA GLU A 111 -13.03 -4.41 -7.94
C GLU A 111 -14.42 -4.26 -7.31
N GLN A 112 -14.53 -4.42 -5.99
CA GLN A 112 -15.79 -4.25 -5.25
C GLN A 112 -16.16 -2.78 -5.03
N GLN A 113 -15.19 -1.89 -4.96
CA GLN A 113 -15.40 -0.44 -4.81
C GLN A 113 -15.86 0.22 -6.13
N ASP A 114 -15.72 -0.43 -7.27
CA ASP A 114 -16.12 0.10 -8.58
C ASP A 114 -17.61 0.53 -8.67
N CYS A 115 -18.41 0.21 -7.67
CA CYS A 115 -19.78 0.68 -7.57
C CYS A 115 -19.94 2.07 -6.92
N HIS A 116 -18.98 2.54 -6.09
CA HIS A 116 -19.07 3.83 -5.39
C HIS A 116 -17.91 4.80 -5.66
N SER A 117 -16.70 4.30 -5.92
CA SER A 117 -15.53 5.14 -6.25
C SER A 117 -15.41 5.46 -7.75
N VAL A 118 -16.22 4.83 -8.59
CA VAL A 118 -16.25 5.03 -10.06
C VAL A 118 -16.30 6.51 -10.45
N LYS A 119 -17.05 7.35 -9.72
CA LYS A 119 -17.10 8.78 -10.04
C LYS A 119 -15.77 9.49 -9.86
N TRP A 120 -15.03 9.18 -8.81
CA TRP A 120 -13.78 9.88 -8.48
C TRP A 120 -12.60 9.38 -9.33
N ASN A 121 -12.45 8.06 -9.46
CA ASN A 121 -11.43 7.47 -10.32
C ASN A 121 -11.67 7.73 -11.80
N THR A 122 -12.92 7.80 -12.24
CA THR A 122 -13.27 8.17 -13.61
C THR A 122 -12.94 9.63 -13.88
N LEU A 123 -13.26 10.54 -12.96
CA LEU A 123 -12.92 11.96 -13.07
C LEU A 123 -11.40 12.18 -13.10
N LYS A 124 -10.64 11.51 -12.22
CA LYS A 124 -9.16 11.55 -12.26
C LYS A 124 -8.62 10.98 -13.58
N LYS A 125 -9.11 9.84 -14.05
CA LYS A 125 -8.69 9.25 -15.33
C LYS A 125 -8.98 10.17 -16.52
N ASP A 126 -10.15 10.77 -16.54
CA ASP A 126 -10.54 11.68 -17.64
C ASP A 126 -9.72 12.98 -17.61
N MET A 127 -9.40 13.50 -16.41
CA MET A 127 -8.48 14.63 -16.26
C MET A 127 -7.07 14.29 -16.75
N VAL A 128 -6.47 13.20 -16.25
CA VAL A 128 -5.12 12.76 -16.64
C VAL A 128 -5.08 12.47 -18.15
N LYS A 129 -6.11 11.87 -18.72
CA LYS A 129 -6.19 11.61 -20.15
C LYS A 129 -6.21 12.90 -20.96
N LYS A 130 -7.01 13.87 -20.55
CA LYS A 130 -7.07 15.20 -21.17
C LYS A 130 -5.72 15.92 -21.10
N GLU A 131 -5.07 15.90 -19.94
CA GLU A 131 -3.76 16.53 -19.73
C GLU A 131 -2.64 15.83 -20.51
N LEU A 132 -2.74 14.51 -20.73
CA LEU A 132 -1.86 13.76 -21.63
C LEU A 132 -2.08 14.18 -23.09
N GLU A 133 -3.34 14.35 -23.53
CA GLU A 133 -3.69 14.83 -24.89
C GLU A 133 -3.27 16.27 -25.10
N GLU A 134 -3.28 17.11 -24.06
CA GLU A 134 -2.79 18.48 -24.04
C GLU A 134 -1.25 18.59 -23.98
N GLY A 135 -0.55 17.47 -23.82
CA GLY A 135 0.91 17.40 -23.79
C GLY A 135 1.54 17.99 -22.53
N LEU A 136 0.79 18.04 -21.43
CA LEU A 136 1.30 18.56 -20.16
C LEU A 136 2.30 17.62 -19.49
N PHE A 137 2.31 16.34 -19.86
CA PHE A 137 3.28 15.36 -19.38
C PHE A 137 4.43 15.21 -20.35
N TYR A 138 5.67 15.22 -19.85
CA TYR A 138 6.87 14.94 -20.62
C TYR A 138 7.84 14.08 -19.85
N VAL A 139 8.82 13.49 -20.53
CA VAL A 139 9.78 12.57 -19.91
C VAL A 139 11.17 13.20 -19.91
N LEU A 140 11.81 13.20 -18.75
CA LEU A 140 13.23 13.48 -18.60
C LEU A 140 13.98 12.16 -18.41
N TYR A 141 15.18 12.07 -18.98
CA TYR A 141 16.03 10.90 -18.80
C TYR A 141 17.20 11.23 -17.89
N GLN A 142 17.29 10.53 -16.76
CA GLN A 142 18.43 10.62 -15.86
C GLN A 142 19.43 9.52 -16.20
N PRO A 143 20.67 9.85 -16.63
CA PRO A 143 21.64 8.86 -17.02
C PRO A 143 22.14 8.05 -15.82
N LYS A 144 22.25 6.74 -15.97
CA LYS A 144 22.91 5.82 -15.03
C LYS A 144 24.35 5.57 -15.49
N MET A 145 25.31 5.79 -14.61
CA MET A 145 26.73 5.69 -14.93
C MET A 145 27.37 4.53 -14.16
N LEU A 146 28.27 3.81 -14.82
CA LEU A 146 29.10 2.79 -14.18
C LEU A 146 30.24 3.46 -13.41
N TYR A 147 30.30 3.18 -12.13
CA TYR A 147 31.45 3.55 -11.30
C TYR A 147 32.52 2.43 -11.36
N PRO A 148 33.83 2.74 -11.49
CA PRO A 148 34.46 4.07 -11.57
C PRO A 148 34.68 4.61 -13.00
N SER A 149 34.23 3.89 -14.03
CA SER A 149 34.56 4.22 -15.43
C SER A 149 33.87 5.49 -15.98
N GLY A 150 32.83 5.97 -15.32
CA GLY A 150 32.02 7.10 -15.78
C GLY A 150 31.25 6.86 -17.09
N LYS A 151 31.17 5.61 -17.58
CA LYS A 151 30.42 5.28 -18.79
C LYS A 151 28.93 5.19 -18.49
N ILE A 152 28.10 5.78 -19.35
CA ILE A 152 26.65 5.64 -19.30
C ILE A 152 26.29 4.19 -19.63
N CYS A 153 25.54 3.52 -18.73
CA CYS A 153 25.09 2.15 -18.91
C CYS A 153 23.57 2.05 -19.08
N GLY A 154 22.84 3.17 -18.96
CA GLY A 154 21.39 3.23 -19.09
C GLY A 154 20.86 4.61 -18.73
N ALA A 155 19.55 4.75 -18.72
CA ALA A 155 18.89 5.93 -18.22
C ALA A 155 17.60 5.55 -17.50
N GLU A 156 17.20 6.36 -16.53
CA GLU A 156 15.88 6.28 -15.89
C GLU A 156 14.96 7.30 -16.57
N ALA A 157 13.77 6.85 -16.95
CA ALA A 157 12.76 7.72 -17.53
C ALA A 157 11.89 8.29 -16.38
N LEU A 158 11.94 9.60 -16.20
CA LEU A 158 11.23 10.30 -15.16
C LEU A 158 10.16 11.18 -15.78
N VAL A 159 8.90 10.87 -15.51
CA VAL A 159 7.77 11.70 -15.97
C VAL A 159 7.83 13.06 -15.28
N ARG A 160 7.47 14.11 -16.02
CA ARG A 160 7.35 15.49 -15.53
C ARG A 160 6.03 16.08 -16.03
N TYR A 161 5.50 17.00 -15.27
CA TYR A 161 4.26 17.69 -15.54
C TYR A 161 4.54 19.20 -15.68
N SER A 162 3.93 19.86 -16.64
CA SER A 162 4.11 21.29 -16.92
C SER A 162 2.94 22.15 -16.47
N GLY A 163 1.93 21.56 -15.82
CA GLY A 163 0.82 22.30 -15.22
C GLY A 163 1.25 23.09 -13.97
N ASN A 164 0.38 23.98 -13.51
CA ASN A 164 0.67 24.93 -12.41
C ASN A 164 0.66 24.31 -11.01
N ASP A 165 0.37 23.02 -10.87
CA ASP A 165 0.31 22.34 -9.57
C ASP A 165 1.59 21.56 -9.32
N ASP A 166 2.05 21.53 -8.07
CA ASP A 166 3.25 20.81 -7.65
C ASP A 166 3.15 19.33 -8.01
N LEU A 167 4.13 18.83 -8.74
CA LEU A 167 4.22 17.44 -9.24
C LEU A 167 4.23 16.36 -8.18
N ALA A 168 4.45 16.72 -6.92
CA ALA A 168 4.39 15.79 -5.79
C ALA A 168 3.01 15.12 -5.65
N ASP A 169 1.94 15.80 -6.10
CA ASP A 169 0.56 15.35 -5.92
C ASP A 169 0.01 14.45 -7.04
N VAL A 170 0.76 14.28 -8.15
CA VAL A 170 0.21 13.58 -9.34
C VAL A 170 0.83 12.20 -9.58
N ILE A 171 2.02 11.90 -9.05
CA ILE A 171 2.81 10.71 -9.46
C ILE A 171 3.29 9.84 -8.26
N ASP A 172 2.86 10.08 -7.04
CA ASP A 172 3.16 9.16 -5.91
C ASP A 172 2.09 8.11 -5.69
#